data_03cf47b90b0cfff11718d4e9cbf996d2
#
_entry.id   03cf47b90b0cfff11718d4e9cbf996d2
#
_cell.length_a   1.000
_cell.length_b   1.000
_cell.length_c   1.000
_cell.angle_alpha   90.00
_cell.angle_beta   90.00
_cell.angle_gamma   90.00
#
_symmetry.space_group_name_H-M   'P 1'
#
loop_
_entity.id
_entity.type
_entity.pdbx_description
1 polymer ?
#
loop_
_entity_poly.entity_id
_entity_poly.type
_entity_poly.pdbx_seq_one_letter_code
_entity_poly.pdbx_strand_id
1 'polypeptide(L)'
;IIVYPAHGSGSACGKKISRETFSTLGNQKSSNYALNKSLSKEEFINELTEGLESPPAYFPMNVKMNQEGYNHIENILRKNLNPLDTDKFEKLANRSGVLILDVRNQIQFAEEHIPGSIFIGIDGGFAPWVGAIVGDVKRPILLITPKGKEEETITRLARVGFDNTLGFLEGGLSSWKAKGGKTESVSRIEASKLGKKIFDQTKIIDVRKNSEFSNGHLKNALNIPLDQL
;
A
#
# COMPACT_ATOMS: atom_id res chain seq x y z
N ILE A 1 21.20 -10.95 33.18
CA ILE A 1 21.27 -10.60 31.74
C ILE A 1 20.28 -9.48 31.48
N ILE A 2 20.77 -8.37 30.91
CA ILE A 2 19.95 -7.25 30.44
C ILE A 2 19.63 -7.49 28.97
N VAL A 3 18.37 -7.26 28.59
CA VAL A 3 17.85 -7.42 27.22
C VAL A 3 17.42 -6.05 26.71
N TYR A 4 17.95 -5.66 25.57
CA TYR A 4 17.53 -4.47 24.81
C TYR A 4 16.74 -4.95 23.60
N PRO A 5 15.43 -4.64 23.50
CA PRO A 5 14.63 -5.06 22.36
C PRO A 5 15.00 -4.31 21.09
N ALA A 6 14.86 -4.94 19.95
CA ALA A 6 15.11 -4.32 18.64
C ALA A 6 14.06 -3.26 18.26
N HIS A 7 12.87 -3.33 18.86
CA HIS A 7 11.74 -2.47 18.54
C HIS A 7 11.12 -1.88 19.82
N GLY A 8 10.67 -0.62 19.76
CA GLY A 8 9.96 0.05 20.84
C GLY A 8 8.44 -0.11 20.76
N SER A 9 7.75 0.43 21.74
CA SER A 9 6.29 0.45 21.78
C SER A 9 5.70 1.13 20.56
N GLY A 10 4.60 0.57 20.04
CA GLY A 10 3.94 1.06 18.81
C GLY A 10 4.51 0.47 17.52
N SER A 11 5.55 -0.39 17.58
CA SER A 11 6.00 -1.15 16.42
C SER A 11 4.94 -2.14 15.97
N ALA A 12 4.78 -2.29 14.65
CA ALA A 12 3.93 -3.32 14.06
C ALA A 12 4.50 -4.76 14.20
N CYS A 13 5.76 -4.88 14.63
CA CYS A 13 6.48 -6.16 14.73
C CYS A 13 6.32 -6.84 16.09
N GLY A 14 5.20 -6.70 16.76
CA GLY A 14 4.96 -7.40 18.03
C GLY A 14 3.59 -7.12 18.59
N LYS A 15 2.97 -8.15 19.13
CA LYS A 15 1.57 -8.11 19.57
C LYS A 15 1.35 -7.23 20.80
N LYS A 16 2.29 -7.26 21.75
CA LYS A 16 2.21 -6.54 23.05
C LYS A 16 3.59 -5.98 23.44
N ILE A 17 4.07 -4.96 22.72
CA ILE A 17 5.35 -4.35 23.04
C ILE A 17 5.17 -3.36 24.18
N SER A 18 5.88 -3.59 25.29
CA SER A 18 5.88 -2.71 26.44
C SER A 18 6.62 -1.39 26.18
N ARG A 19 6.50 -0.44 27.09
CA ARG A 19 7.13 0.89 26.95
C ARG A 19 8.60 0.92 27.36
N GLU A 20 9.07 -0.10 28.04
CA GLU A 20 10.44 -0.19 28.50
C GLU A 20 11.42 -0.33 27.34
N THR A 21 12.52 0.39 27.40
CA THR A 21 13.60 0.34 26.41
C THR A 21 14.63 -0.74 26.71
N PHE A 22 14.57 -1.33 27.91
CA PHE A 22 15.36 -2.49 28.34
C PHE A 22 14.66 -3.24 29.47
N SER A 23 15.02 -4.49 29.66
CA SER A 23 14.51 -5.31 30.76
C SER A 23 15.55 -6.36 31.20
N THR A 24 15.32 -7.05 32.31
CA THR A 24 16.14 -8.21 32.67
C THR A 24 15.50 -9.49 32.14
N LEU A 25 16.32 -10.50 31.84
CA LEU A 25 15.81 -11.81 31.43
C LEU A 25 14.89 -12.43 32.52
N GLY A 26 15.17 -12.15 33.80
CA GLY A 26 14.32 -12.59 34.91
C GLY A 26 12.92 -11.99 34.83
N ASN A 27 12.83 -10.68 34.66
CA ASN A 27 11.54 -9.99 34.48
C ASN A 27 10.79 -10.50 33.25
N GLN A 28 11.49 -10.67 32.12
CA GLN A 28 10.85 -11.19 30.90
C GLN A 28 10.28 -12.61 31.10
N LYS A 29 10.97 -13.48 31.82
CA LYS A 29 10.45 -14.83 32.15
C LYS A 29 9.19 -14.82 33.00
N SER A 30 8.97 -13.76 33.79
CA SER A 30 7.80 -13.65 34.67
C SER A 30 6.65 -12.85 34.06
N SER A 31 6.95 -11.89 33.18
CA SER A 31 5.95 -10.96 32.65
C SER A 31 5.61 -11.15 31.16
N ASN A 32 6.54 -11.72 30.40
CA ASN A 32 6.34 -11.88 28.95
C ASN A 32 5.51 -13.14 28.68
N TYR A 33 4.32 -12.95 28.13
CA TYR A 33 3.39 -14.04 27.81
C TYR A 33 4.02 -15.13 26.90
N ALA A 34 4.89 -14.72 25.96
CA ALA A 34 5.57 -15.64 25.05
C ALA A 34 6.66 -16.48 25.74
N LEU A 35 7.03 -16.17 26.98
CA LEU A 35 7.99 -16.93 27.79
C LEU A 35 7.31 -17.68 28.94
N ASN A 36 6.00 -17.72 28.96
CA ASN A 36 5.24 -18.43 29.99
C ASN A 36 5.39 -19.95 29.80
N LYS A 37 6.08 -20.59 30.77
CA LYS A 37 6.38 -22.02 30.73
C LYS A 37 5.19 -22.91 31.04
N SER A 38 4.07 -22.37 31.52
CA SER A 38 2.86 -23.14 31.82
C SER A 38 2.00 -23.41 30.59
N LEU A 39 2.26 -22.75 29.46
CA LEU A 39 1.53 -22.95 28.21
C LEU A 39 1.96 -24.26 27.56
N SER A 40 0.99 -25.07 27.13
CA SER A 40 1.21 -26.14 26.17
C SER A 40 1.67 -25.55 24.82
N LYS A 41 2.20 -26.42 23.96
CA LYS A 41 2.59 -26.00 22.59
C LYS A 41 1.42 -25.38 21.82
N GLU A 42 0.22 -25.96 21.95
CA GLU A 42 -0.99 -25.47 21.25
C GLU A 42 -1.45 -24.13 21.79
N GLU A 43 -1.51 -23.96 23.11
CA GLU A 43 -1.83 -22.68 23.74
C GLU A 43 -0.83 -21.58 23.36
N PHE A 44 0.47 -21.92 23.34
CA PHE A 44 1.52 -20.99 22.90
C PHE A 44 1.34 -20.56 21.45
N ILE A 45 1.06 -21.51 20.53
CA ILE A 45 0.80 -21.19 19.13
C ILE A 45 -0.44 -20.30 19.01
N ASN A 46 -1.52 -20.65 19.67
CA ASN A 46 -2.76 -19.87 19.63
C ASN A 46 -2.56 -18.46 20.16
N GLU A 47 -1.90 -18.29 21.31
CA GLU A 47 -1.63 -16.97 21.90
C GLU A 47 -0.77 -16.10 20.96
N LEU A 48 0.21 -16.67 20.28
CA LEU A 48 1.06 -15.94 19.36
C LEU A 48 0.39 -15.61 18.02
N THR A 49 -0.43 -16.52 17.51
CA THR A 49 -1.03 -16.38 16.18
C THR A 49 -2.41 -15.74 16.18
N GLU A 50 -3.06 -15.64 17.36
CA GLU A 50 -4.35 -14.97 17.48
C GLU A 50 -4.28 -13.52 16.98
N GLY A 51 -5.17 -13.16 16.05
CA GLY A 51 -5.26 -11.81 15.47
C GLY A 51 -4.13 -11.43 14.50
N LEU A 52 -3.29 -12.41 14.10
CA LEU A 52 -2.36 -12.17 12.98
C LEU A 52 -3.14 -12.09 11.68
N GLU A 53 -2.94 -10.99 10.98
CA GLU A 53 -3.44 -10.83 9.60
C GLU A 53 -2.54 -11.61 8.64
N SER A 54 -3.10 -12.00 7.49
CA SER A 54 -2.29 -12.60 6.42
C SER A 54 -1.22 -11.62 5.96
N PRO A 55 0.01 -12.08 5.71
CA PRO A 55 1.06 -11.22 5.21
C PRO A 55 0.67 -10.65 3.83
N PRO A 56 1.12 -9.44 3.47
CA PRO A 56 0.87 -8.86 2.16
C PRO A 56 1.28 -9.81 1.03
N ALA A 57 0.52 -9.83 -0.07
CA ALA A 57 0.71 -10.76 -1.18
C ALA A 57 2.12 -10.72 -1.81
N TYR A 58 2.81 -9.58 -1.73
CA TYR A 58 4.16 -9.41 -2.28
C TYR A 58 5.30 -9.94 -1.39
N PHE A 59 5.05 -10.28 -0.12
CA PHE A 59 6.09 -10.75 0.81
C PHE A 59 6.84 -12.01 0.32
N PRO A 60 6.18 -13.08 -0.17
CA PRO A 60 6.89 -14.25 -0.67
C PRO A 60 7.86 -13.92 -1.80
N MET A 61 7.50 -12.99 -2.69
CA MET A 61 8.38 -12.54 -3.77
C MET A 61 9.59 -11.77 -3.23
N ASN A 62 9.40 -10.89 -2.23
CA ASN A 62 10.50 -10.17 -1.60
C ASN A 62 11.46 -11.12 -0.89
N VAL A 63 10.97 -12.16 -0.22
CA VAL A 63 11.82 -13.21 0.37
C VAL A 63 12.65 -13.89 -0.70
N LYS A 64 12.03 -14.27 -1.82
CA LYS A 64 12.73 -14.88 -2.96
C LYS A 64 13.80 -13.96 -3.54
N MET A 65 13.47 -12.68 -3.76
CA MET A 65 14.43 -11.69 -4.26
C MET A 65 15.61 -11.48 -3.31
N ASN A 66 15.39 -11.50 -1.99
CA ASN A 66 16.46 -11.41 -1.00
C ASN A 66 17.38 -12.65 -1.01
N GLN A 67 16.86 -13.81 -1.37
CA GLN A 67 17.64 -15.05 -1.49
C GLN A 67 18.40 -15.16 -2.80
N GLU A 68 17.78 -14.79 -3.92
CA GLU A 68 18.32 -14.94 -5.27
C GLU A 68 19.10 -13.70 -5.75
N GLY A 69 18.94 -12.58 -5.07
CA GLY A 69 19.47 -11.28 -5.48
C GLY A 69 18.49 -10.46 -6.30
N TYR A 70 18.77 -9.18 -6.44
CA TYR A 70 17.94 -8.19 -7.14
C TYR A 70 18.81 -7.21 -7.92
N ASN A 71 18.20 -6.47 -8.86
CA ASN A 71 18.90 -5.50 -9.68
C ASN A 71 19.38 -4.30 -8.84
N HIS A 72 20.57 -3.79 -9.14
CA HIS A 72 21.05 -2.54 -8.55
C HIS A 72 20.12 -1.39 -8.89
N ILE A 73 19.84 -0.54 -7.90
CA ILE A 73 18.90 0.59 -8.05
C ILE A 73 19.27 1.53 -9.19
N GLU A 74 20.55 1.75 -9.42
CA GLU A 74 21.06 2.60 -10.52
C GLU A 74 20.66 2.05 -11.89
N ASN A 75 20.67 0.72 -12.06
CA ASN A 75 20.25 0.07 -13.30
C ASN A 75 18.72 0.18 -13.49
N ILE A 76 17.96 0.05 -12.40
CA ILE A 76 16.51 0.22 -12.41
C ILE A 76 16.18 1.65 -12.81
N LEU A 77 16.78 2.65 -12.16
CA LEU A 77 16.55 4.06 -12.47
C LEU A 77 16.93 4.39 -13.91
N ARG A 78 18.09 3.94 -14.39
CA ARG A 78 18.53 4.17 -15.79
C ARG A 78 17.54 3.64 -16.80
N LYS A 79 16.91 2.50 -16.52
CA LYS A 79 15.92 1.86 -17.41
C LYS A 79 14.54 2.50 -17.32
N ASN A 80 14.11 2.87 -16.11
CA ASN A 80 12.73 3.13 -15.80
C ASN A 80 12.40 4.63 -15.67
N LEU A 81 13.41 5.49 -15.40
CA LEU A 81 13.24 6.94 -15.37
C LEU A 81 13.15 7.50 -16.81
N ASN A 82 12.08 7.11 -17.50
CA ASN A 82 11.86 7.36 -18.90
C ASN A 82 10.67 8.31 -19.09
N PRO A 83 10.89 9.59 -19.47
CA PRO A 83 9.82 10.51 -19.79
C PRO A 83 9.12 10.07 -21.09
N LEU A 84 7.82 9.97 -21.05
CA LEU A 84 6.98 9.56 -22.18
C LEU A 84 6.11 10.74 -22.59
N ASP A 85 6.21 11.16 -23.84
CA ASP A 85 5.20 12.03 -24.40
C ASP A 85 3.81 11.36 -24.39
N THR A 86 2.77 12.15 -24.54
CA THR A 86 1.39 11.67 -24.45
C THR A 86 1.08 10.54 -25.42
N ASP A 87 1.59 10.61 -26.66
CA ASP A 87 1.30 9.63 -27.70
C ASP A 87 1.93 8.27 -27.37
N LYS A 88 3.18 8.26 -26.88
CA LYS A 88 3.85 7.03 -26.42
C LYS A 88 3.20 6.49 -25.16
N PHE A 89 2.84 7.36 -24.21
CA PHE A 89 2.17 6.96 -22.99
C PHE A 89 0.84 6.28 -23.30
N GLU A 90 0.00 6.88 -24.13
CA GLU A 90 -1.29 6.31 -24.53
C GLU A 90 -1.13 4.97 -25.26
N LYS A 91 -0.18 4.88 -26.18
CA LYS A 91 0.12 3.63 -26.90
C LYS A 91 0.54 2.50 -25.95
N LEU A 92 1.30 2.81 -24.91
CA LEU A 92 1.70 1.83 -23.89
C LEU A 92 0.54 1.49 -22.96
N ALA A 93 -0.26 2.48 -22.55
CA ALA A 93 -1.41 2.29 -21.67
C ALA A 93 -2.46 1.36 -22.27
N ASN A 94 -2.63 1.38 -23.60
CA ASN A 94 -3.55 0.52 -24.33
C ASN A 94 -3.07 -0.93 -24.49
N ARG A 95 -1.88 -1.29 -24.01
CA ARG A 95 -1.40 -2.67 -24.03
C ARG A 95 -2.04 -3.48 -22.90
N SER A 96 -2.40 -4.73 -23.19
CA SER A 96 -2.93 -5.64 -22.17
C SER A 96 -1.96 -5.81 -20.99
N GLY A 97 -2.49 -5.78 -19.78
CA GLY A 97 -1.74 -5.98 -18.55
C GLY A 97 -1.00 -4.76 -18.01
N VAL A 98 -0.90 -3.68 -18.77
CA VAL A 98 -0.28 -2.43 -18.29
C VAL A 98 -1.19 -1.74 -17.28
N LEU A 99 -0.60 -1.29 -16.18
CA LEU A 99 -1.27 -0.51 -15.16
C LEU A 99 -0.84 0.96 -15.25
N ILE A 100 -1.79 1.87 -15.22
CA ILE A 100 -1.52 3.30 -14.96
C ILE A 100 -1.63 3.52 -13.45
N LEU A 101 -0.53 3.89 -12.81
CA LEU A 101 -0.47 4.21 -11.38
C LEU A 101 -0.34 5.72 -11.20
N ASP A 102 -1.36 6.33 -10.64
CA ASP A 102 -1.36 7.75 -10.29
C ASP A 102 -0.92 7.91 -8.84
N VAL A 103 0.23 8.54 -8.64
CA VAL A 103 0.84 8.73 -7.32
C VAL A 103 0.74 10.16 -6.80
N ARG A 104 -0.05 10.99 -7.45
CA ARG A 104 -0.33 12.36 -7.01
C ARG A 104 -1.08 12.34 -5.66
N ASN A 105 -1.53 13.47 -5.18
CA ASN A 105 -2.36 13.49 -3.98
C ASN A 105 -3.82 13.11 -4.27
N GLN A 106 -4.53 12.67 -3.24
CA GLN A 106 -5.92 12.19 -3.32
C GLN A 106 -6.92 13.24 -3.83
N ILE A 107 -6.65 14.52 -3.62
CA ILE A 107 -7.54 15.61 -4.07
C ILE A 107 -7.41 15.74 -5.57
N GLN A 108 -6.18 15.85 -6.07
CA GLN A 108 -5.89 15.94 -7.49
C GLN A 108 -6.44 14.74 -8.28
N PHE A 109 -6.30 13.52 -7.74
CA PHE A 109 -6.85 12.32 -8.37
C PHE A 109 -8.38 12.36 -8.40
N ALA A 110 -9.02 12.73 -7.31
CA ALA A 110 -10.48 12.80 -7.26
C ALA A 110 -11.04 13.88 -8.18
N GLU A 111 -10.38 15.04 -8.29
CA GLU A 111 -10.76 16.10 -9.20
C GLU A 111 -10.62 15.66 -10.67
N GLU A 112 -9.54 14.97 -10.99
CA GLU A 112 -9.28 14.60 -12.37
C GLU A 112 -8.19 13.52 -12.48
N HIS A 113 -8.47 12.42 -13.19
CA HIS A 113 -7.53 11.33 -13.44
C HIS A 113 -7.75 10.68 -14.81
N ILE A 114 -6.78 9.92 -15.30
CA ILE A 114 -6.93 9.13 -16.54
C ILE A 114 -7.83 7.93 -16.23
N PRO A 115 -8.87 7.66 -17.08
CA PRO A 115 -9.74 6.52 -16.89
C PRO A 115 -9.00 5.20 -16.76
N GLY A 116 -9.40 4.36 -15.80
CA GLY A 116 -8.76 3.08 -15.51
C GLY A 116 -7.43 3.16 -14.76
N SER A 117 -6.96 4.35 -14.38
CA SER A 117 -5.80 4.48 -13.50
C SER A 117 -6.15 4.09 -12.05
N ILE A 118 -5.18 3.51 -11.35
CA ILE A 118 -5.26 3.24 -9.92
C ILE A 118 -4.52 4.34 -9.16
N PHE A 119 -5.14 4.83 -8.09
CA PHE A 119 -4.56 5.83 -7.21
C PHE A 119 -3.87 5.19 -6.01
N ILE A 120 -2.58 5.48 -5.83
CA ILE A 120 -1.85 5.21 -4.59
C ILE A 120 -0.90 6.39 -4.37
N GLY A 121 -1.28 7.32 -3.52
CA GLY A 121 -0.48 8.53 -3.26
C GLY A 121 0.93 8.21 -2.76
N ILE A 122 1.92 8.96 -3.26
CA ILE A 122 3.32 8.74 -2.91
C ILE A 122 3.60 8.97 -1.42
N ASP A 123 2.82 9.81 -0.76
CA ASP A 123 2.98 10.10 0.66
C ASP A 123 2.45 8.96 1.55
N GLY A 124 3.03 8.79 2.74
CA GLY A 124 2.59 7.77 3.70
C GLY A 124 2.98 6.33 3.32
N GLY A 125 2.04 5.41 3.45
CA GLY A 125 2.22 3.96 3.25
C GLY A 125 2.27 3.50 1.80
N PHE A 126 2.87 4.26 0.88
CA PHE A 126 2.89 4.00 -0.55
C PHE A 126 3.32 2.57 -0.93
N ALA A 127 4.52 2.16 -0.52
CA ALA A 127 5.07 0.87 -0.93
C ALA A 127 4.27 -0.35 -0.43
N PRO A 128 3.83 -0.40 0.85
CA PRO A 128 2.90 -1.43 1.30
C PRO A 128 1.58 -1.48 0.52
N TRP A 129 0.99 -0.34 0.20
CA TRP A 129 -0.25 -0.29 -0.57
C TRP A 129 -0.06 -0.73 -2.02
N VAL A 130 1.05 -0.35 -2.67
CA VAL A 130 1.38 -0.87 -4.00
C VAL A 130 1.48 -2.39 -3.97
N GLY A 131 2.19 -2.93 -2.98
CA GLY A 131 2.34 -4.38 -2.82
C GLY A 131 1.02 -5.10 -2.58
N ALA A 132 0.10 -4.51 -1.81
CA ALA A 132 -1.20 -5.10 -1.53
C ALA A 132 -2.17 -5.05 -2.72
N ILE A 133 -2.22 -3.92 -3.44
CA ILE A 133 -3.22 -3.67 -4.48
C ILE A 133 -2.75 -4.18 -5.86
N VAL A 134 -1.48 -3.95 -6.22
CA VAL A 134 -0.97 -4.36 -7.54
C VAL A 134 -0.69 -5.85 -7.60
N GLY A 135 -0.21 -6.43 -6.50
CA GLY A 135 0.00 -7.87 -6.31
C GLY A 135 1.17 -8.43 -7.12
N ASP A 136 1.13 -8.38 -8.45
CA ASP A 136 2.20 -8.91 -9.32
C ASP A 136 3.33 -7.90 -9.50
N VAL A 137 4.48 -8.17 -8.91
CA VAL A 137 5.70 -7.33 -9.02
C VAL A 137 6.24 -7.22 -10.45
N LYS A 138 5.87 -8.12 -11.35
CA LYS A 138 6.29 -8.10 -12.77
C LYS A 138 5.36 -7.27 -13.64
N ARG A 139 4.22 -6.82 -13.11
CA ARG A 139 3.24 -6.04 -13.87
C ARG A 139 3.88 -4.78 -14.44
N PRO A 140 3.74 -4.50 -15.72
CA PRO A 140 4.24 -3.26 -16.31
C PRO A 140 3.44 -2.06 -15.82
N ILE A 141 4.14 -1.03 -15.33
CA ILE A 141 3.54 0.16 -14.71
C ILE A 141 3.91 1.41 -15.49
N LEU A 142 2.92 2.24 -15.80
CA LEU A 142 3.06 3.62 -16.25
C LEU A 142 2.72 4.56 -15.10
N LEU A 143 3.49 5.64 -14.95
CA LEU A 143 3.35 6.53 -13.82
C LEU A 143 2.74 7.90 -14.20
N ILE A 144 1.87 8.40 -13.32
CA ILE A 144 1.48 9.80 -13.25
C ILE A 144 1.98 10.33 -11.91
N THR A 145 2.97 11.22 -11.94
CA THR A 145 3.68 11.68 -10.74
C THR A 145 3.46 13.18 -10.49
N PRO A 146 3.58 13.64 -9.26
CA PRO A 146 3.88 15.04 -9.01
C PRO A 146 5.23 15.40 -9.66
N LYS A 147 5.35 16.60 -10.21
CA LYS A 147 6.59 17.07 -10.84
C LYS A 147 7.78 16.97 -9.87
N GLY A 148 8.86 16.32 -10.31
CA GLY A 148 10.09 16.12 -9.53
C GLY A 148 10.03 14.94 -8.54
N LYS A 149 8.98 14.13 -8.60
CA LYS A 149 8.83 12.92 -7.77
C LYS A 149 8.99 11.61 -8.54
N GLU A 150 9.42 11.67 -9.77
CA GLU A 150 9.55 10.54 -10.68
C GLU A 150 10.58 9.53 -10.16
N GLU A 151 11.78 9.99 -9.84
CA GLU A 151 12.87 9.17 -9.32
C GLU A 151 12.52 8.58 -7.94
N GLU A 152 11.97 9.39 -7.04
CA GLU A 152 11.50 8.92 -5.73
C GLU A 152 10.45 7.82 -5.89
N THR A 153 9.50 7.99 -6.80
CA THR A 153 8.44 7.01 -7.06
C THR A 153 9.02 5.68 -7.51
N ILE A 154 9.91 5.70 -8.51
CA ILE A 154 10.56 4.50 -9.04
C ILE A 154 11.41 3.82 -7.95
N THR A 155 12.15 4.60 -7.16
CA THR A 155 12.95 4.07 -6.06
C THR A 155 12.07 3.38 -5.01
N ARG A 156 10.94 3.95 -4.66
CA ARG A 156 10.01 3.36 -3.68
C ARG A 156 9.31 2.12 -4.22
N LEU A 157 9.00 2.07 -5.52
CA LEU A 157 8.50 0.86 -6.19
C LEU A 157 9.55 -0.26 -6.17
N ALA A 158 10.79 0.05 -6.51
CA ALA A 158 11.89 -0.91 -6.52
C ALA A 158 12.16 -1.52 -5.14
N ARG A 159 11.99 -0.76 -4.05
CA ARG A 159 12.14 -1.25 -2.67
C ARG A 159 11.18 -2.39 -2.31
N VAL A 160 10.10 -2.55 -3.03
CA VAL A 160 9.12 -3.64 -2.86
C VAL A 160 9.04 -4.54 -4.08
N GLY A 161 10.04 -4.46 -4.97
CA GLY A 161 10.26 -5.39 -6.07
C GLY A 161 9.56 -5.03 -7.38
N PHE A 162 8.92 -3.87 -7.48
CA PHE A 162 8.26 -3.43 -8.73
C PHE A 162 9.27 -2.73 -9.65
N ASP A 163 10.07 -3.51 -10.36
CA ASP A 163 11.15 -3.03 -11.23
C ASP A 163 10.71 -2.81 -12.69
N ASN A 164 9.46 -3.08 -13.02
CA ASN A 164 8.95 -3.01 -14.39
C ASN A 164 8.14 -1.74 -14.67
N THR A 165 8.70 -0.58 -14.29
CA THR A 165 8.12 0.71 -14.68
C THR A 165 8.53 1.04 -16.12
N LEU A 166 7.56 1.29 -16.98
CA LEU A 166 7.79 1.60 -18.40
C LEU A 166 8.19 3.07 -18.61
N GLY A 167 7.87 3.92 -17.66
CA GLY A 167 8.13 5.36 -17.68
C GLY A 167 7.02 6.17 -17.02
N PHE A 168 7.10 7.47 -17.14
CA PHE A 168 6.14 8.41 -16.57
C PHE A 168 5.63 9.40 -17.62
N LEU A 169 4.42 9.92 -17.44
CA LEU A 169 3.82 10.90 -18.33
C LEU A 169 4.53 12.25 -18.19
N GLU A 170 5.26 12.64 -19.24
CA GLU A 170 5.95 13.94 -19.29
C GLU A 170 4.92 15.08 -19.31
N GLY A 171 5.13 16.08 -18.44
CA GLY A 171 4.17 17.16 -18.26
C GLY A 171 2.90 16.79 -17.50
N GLY A 172 2.78 15.52 -17.05
CA GLY A 172 1.68 15.04 -16.23
C GLY A 172 0.30 15.17 -16.90
N LEU A 173 -0.76 15.29 -16.10
CA LEU A 173 -2.13 15.34 -16.60
C LEU A 173 -2.40 16.58 -17.49
N SER A 174 -1.64 17.64 -17.33
CA SER A 174 -1.79 18.84 -18.17
C SER A 174 -1.43 18.55 -19.63
N SER A 175 -0.35 17.82 -19.90
CA SER A 175 0.02 17.42 -21.25
C SER A 175 -0.99 16.44 -21.87
N TRP A 176 -1.52 15.51 -21.06
CA TRP A 176 -2.59 14.60 -21.47
C TRP A 176 -3.82 15.34 -21.98
N LYS A 177 -4.31 16.30 -21.20
CA LYS A 177 -5.46 17.14 -21.56
C LYS A 177 -5.22 18.01 -22.78
N ALA A 178 -4.04 18.60 -22.90
CA ALA A 178 -3.66 19.44 -24.04
C ALA A 178 -3.72 18.68 -25.37
N LYS A 179 -3.56 17.34 -25.34
CA LYS A 179 -3.69 16.44 -26.48
C LYS A 179 -5.13 15.89 -26.66
N GLY A 180 -6.09 16.34 -25.84
CA GLY A 180 -7.47 15.87 -25.89
C GLY A 180 -7.71 14.54 -25.18
N GLY A 181 -6.78 14.10 -24.34
CA GLY A 181 -6.93 12.88 -23.54
C GLY A 181 -8.13 12.96 -22.59
N LYS A 182 -8.89 11.86 -22.49
CA LYS A 182 -10.06 11.79 -21.61
C LYS A 182 -9.64 11.72 -20.16
N THR A 183 -10.44 12.35 -19.30
CA THR A 183 -10.30 12.29 -17.85
C THR A 183 -11.62 11.96 -17.18
N GLU A 184 -11.57 11.40 -15.99
CA GLU A 184 -12.68 11.13 -15.10
C GLU A 184 -12.47 11.81 -13.76
N SER A 185 -13.52 11.88 -12.97
CA SER A 185 -13.48 12.46 -11.61
C SER A 185 -14.31 11.61 -10.64
N VAL A 186 -13.96 11.69 -9.36
CA VAL A 186 -14.70 11.03 -8.28
C VAL A 186 -15.22 12.11 -7.32
N SER A 187 -16.52 12.13 -7.13
CA SER A 187 -17.14 13.04 -6.17
C SER A 187 -16.75 12.68 -4.74
N ARG A 188 -16.29 13.68 -4.00
CA ARG A 188 -15.94 13.55 -2.58
C ARG A 188 -17.03 14.21 -1.73
N ILE A 189 -17.34 13.61 -0.60
CA ILE A 189 -18.28 14.14 0.37
C ILE A 189 -17.65 14.15 1.77
N GLU A 190 -17.85 15.22 2.51
CA GLU A 190 -17.47 15.29 3.92
C GLU A 190 -18.39 14.41 4.76
N ALA A 191 -17.85 13.76 5.78
CA ALA A 191 -18.61 12.89 6.68
C ALA A 191 -19.80 13.61 7.31
N SER A 192 -19.67 14.89 7.68
CA SER A 192 -20.75 15.73 8.22
C SER A 192 -21.94 15.92 7.27
N LYS A 193 -21.68 15.80 5.97
CA LYS A 193 -22.72 15.94 4.91
C LYS A 193 -23.28 14.60 4.46
N LEU A 194 -22.62 13.50 4.82
CA LEU A 194 -22.98 12.15 4.38
C LEU A 194 -24.38 11.75 4.86
N GLY A 195 -24.70 11.99 6.14
CA GLY A 195 -25.99 11.61 6.74
C GLY A 195 -27.22 12.19 6.04
N LYS A 196 -27.08 13.34 5.36
CA LYS A 196 -28.14 13.97 4.58
C LYS A 196 -28.29 13.39 3.17
N LYS A 197 -27.31 12.62 2.70
CA LYS A 197 -27.26 12.05 1.35
C LYS A 197 -27.39 10.52 1.32
N ILE A 198 -27.44 9.88 2.48
CA ILE A 198 -27.73 8.44 2.57
C ILE A 198 -29.24 8.27 2.41
N PHE A 199 -29.64 7.67 1.30
CA PHE A 199 -31.01 7.22 1.05
C PHE A 199 -31.07 5.70 1.24
N ASP A 200 -32.26 5.15 1.50
CA ASP A 200 -32.45 3.71 1.77
C ASP A 200 -31.85 2.78 0.69
N GLN A 201 -31.67 3.28 -0.53
CA GLN A 201 -31.09 2.51 -1.63
C GLN A 201 -29.60 2.80 -1.88
N THR A 202 -28.94 3.63 -1.05
CA THR A 202 -27.53 3.95 -1.20
C THR A 202 -26.68 2.75 -0.78
N LYS A 203 -25.89 2.19 -1.70
CA LYS A 203 -24.90 1.15 -1.38
C LYS A 203 -23.68 1.82 -0.75
N ILE A 204 -23.35 1.41 0.45
CA ILE A 204 -22.18 1.90 1.20
C ILE A 204 -21.19 0.75 1.30
N ILE A 205 -19.97 0.97 0.85
CA ILE A 205 -18.86 0.02 1.01
C ILE A 205 -17.88 0.63 2.01
N ASP A 206 -17.63 -0.07 3.10
CA ASP A 206 -16.58 0.25 4.06
C ASP A 206 -15.33 -0.54 3.68
N VAL A 207 -14.30 0.17 3.23
CA VAL A 207 -13.05 -0.44 2.74
C VAL A 207 -11.99 -0.61 3.85
N ARG A 208 -12.36 -0.36 5.10
CA ARG A 208 -11.47 -0.55 6.25
C ARG A 208 -11.31 -2.04 6.57
N LYS A 209 -10.31 -2.35 7.38
CA LYS A 209 -10.09 -3.71 7.87
C LYS A 209 -11.29 -4.25 8.65
N ASN A 210 -11.47 -5.57 8.64
CA ASN A 210 -12.56 -6.24 9.37
C ASN A 210 -12.60 -5.86 10.86
N SER A 211 -11.43 -5.71 11.50
CA SER A 211 -11.33 -5.31 12.90
C SER A 211 -11.83 -3.89 13.14
N GLU A 212 -11.58 -2.97 12.24
CA GLU A 212 -12.07 -1.59 12.33
C GLU A 212 -13.57 -1.52 12.07
N PHE A 213 -14.05 -2.26 11.09
CA PHE A 213 -15.49 -2.38 10.79
C PHE A 213 -16.27 -2.95 11.98
N SER A 214 -15.75 -3.99 12.62
CA SER A 214 -16.37 -4.62 13.79
C SER A 214 -16.45 -3.69 15.01
N ASN A 215 -15.51 -2.76 15.13
CA ASN A 215 -15.50 -1.76 16.21
C ASN A 215 -16.49 -0.62 16.01
N GLY A 216 -17.13 -0.52 14.85
CA GLY A 216 -18.17 0.46 14.55
C GLY A 216 -18.17 0.87 13.07
N HIS A 217 -19.33 0.83 12.46
CA HIS A 217 -19.53 1.13 11.05
C HIS A 217 -20.89 1.80 10.80
N LEU A 218 -21.06 2.34 9.60
CA LEU A 218 -22.35 2.89 9.18
C LEU A 218 -23.38 1.78 8.99
N LYS A 219 -24.60 2.01 9.46
CA LYS A 219 -25.71 1.06 9.27
C LYS A 219 -25.86 0.72 7.78
N ASN A 220 -26.04 -0.57 7.47
CA ASN A 220 -26.17 -1.11 6.12
C ASN A 220 -24.89 -0.99 5.25
N ALA A 221 -23.74 -0.66 5.81
CA ALA A 221 -22.48 -0.72 5.07
C ALA A 221 -22.04 -2.17 4.86
N LEU A 222 -21.56 -2.48 3.66
CA LEU A 222 -20.89 -3.73 3.34
C LEU A 222 -19.38 -3.55 3.56
N ASN A 223 -18.77 -4.42 4.33
CA ASN A 223 -17.31 -4.37 4.50
C ASN A 223 -16.63 -5.16 3.37
N ILE A 224 -15.81 -4.48 2.61
CA ILE A 224 -14.90 -5.06 1.63
C ILE A 224 -13.55 -4.37 1.84
N PRO A 225 -12.62 -4.95 2.62
CA PRO A 225 -11.30 -4.38 2.83
C PRO A 225 -10.60 -4.03 1.51
N LEU A 226 -9.89 -2.90 1.49
CA LEU A 226 -9.29 -2.35 0.26
C LEU A 226 -8.32 -3.31 -0.44
N ASP A 227 -7.64 -4.15 0.31
CA ASP A 227 -6.73 -5.19 -0.16
C ASP A 227 -7.42 -6.45 -0.71
N GLN A 228 -8.76 -6.49 -0.65
CA GLN A 228 -9.60 -7.57 -1.16
C GLN A 228 -10.51 -7.13 -2.33
N LEU A 229 -10.38 -5.90 -2.78
CA LEU A 229 -11.13 -5.32 -3.89
C LEU A 229 -10.60 -5.75 -5.26
#